data_21c4d55cdc71e09d2f6084355a833da9
#
_entry.id   21c4d55cdc71e09d2f6084355a833da9
#
_cell.length_a   1.000
_cell.length_b   1.000
_cell.length_c   1.000
_cell.angle_alpha   90.00
_cell.angle_beta   90.00
_cell.angle_gamma   90.00
#
_symmetry.space_group_name_H-M   'P 1'
#
loop_
_entity.id
_entity.type
_entity.pdbx_description
1 polymer ?
#
loop_
_entity_poly.entity_id
_entity_poly.type
_entity_poly.pdbx_seq_one_letter_code
_entity_poly.pdbx_strand_id
1 'polypeptide(L)'
;FDAVVIVMFGAVAGRVVIGHPPTLVAGIIGLLTLMAMEALFGMVRDLRGIKATLVGRPQVLVAHGEIIAEQLKKTHVRKADVKHAVRRAGIPNMKYVQLMILEPTGEMSIFRTGEPVDPDLLKGVAGVEYLYP
;
A
#
# COMPACT_ATOMS: atom_id res chain seq x y z
N PHE A 1 -1.86 1.60 -8.44
CA PHE A 1 -3.18 1.18 -8.93
C PHE A 1 -4.05 2.40 -9.29
N ASP A 2 -4.08 3.41 -8.43
CA ASP A 2 -4.93 4.60 -8.61
C ASP A 2 -4.59 5.42 -9.87
N ALA A 3 -3.31 5.59 -10.19
CA ALA A 3 -2.88 6.37 -11.36
C ALA A 3 -3.33 5.75 -12.69
N VAL A 4 -3.30 4.42 -12.81
CA VAL A 4 -3.75 3.72 -14.02
C VAL A 4 -5.26 3.86 -14.20
N VAL A 5 -6.01 3.76 -13.11
CA VAL A 5 -7.46 3.95 -13.12
C VAL A 5 -7.82 5.36 -13.53
N ILE A 6 -7.15 6.39 -12.99
CA ILE A 6 -7.35 7.80 -13.35
C ILE A 6 -7.10 8.04 -14.85
N VAL A 7 -6.01 7.49 -15.40
CA VAL A 7 -5.68 7.64 -16.83
C VAL A 7 -6.70 6.92 -17.70
N MET A 8 -7.13 5.71 -17.35
CA MET A 8 -8.16 4.98 -18.10
C MET A 8 -9.50 5.72 -18.08
N PHE A 9 -9.91 6.24 -16.92
CA PHE A 9 -11.13 7.05 -16.80
C PHE A 9 -11.04 8.33 -17.60
N GLY A 10 -9.91 9.03 -17.57
CA GLY A 10 -9.68 10.22 -18.38
C GLY A 10 -9.77 9.96 -19.90
N ALA A 11 -9.21 8.84 -20.36
CA ALA A 11 -9.26 8.43 -21.75
C ALA A 11 -10.68 8.06 -22.21
N VAL A 12 -11.44 7.34 -21.39
CA VAL A 12 -12.84 6.97 -21.66
C VAL A 12 -13.74 8.21 -21.63
N ALA A 13 -13.59 9.09 -20.63
CA ALA A 13 -14.34 10.34 -20.53
C ALA A 13 -14.07 11.25 -21.73
N GLY A 14 -12.80 11.39 -22.14
CA GLY A 14 -12.42 12.16 -23.33
C GLY A 14 -13.07 11.61 -24.60
N ARG A 15 -13.13 10.30 -24.77
CA ARG A 15 -13.73 9.66 -25.94
C ARG A 15 -15.25 9.80 -25.99
N VAL A 16 -15.93 9.77 -24.83
CA VAL A 16 -17.37 9.97 -24.72
C VAL A 16 -17.76 11.42 -25.04
N VAL A 17 -16.94 12.39 -24.61
CA VAL A 17 -17.17 13.83 -24.87
C VAL A 17 -16.94 14.19 -26.33
N ILE A 18 -15.99 13.54 -27.01
CA ILE A 18 -15.63 13.82 -28.44
C ILE A 18 -16.43 12.92 -29.40
N GLY A 19 -17.24 11.98 -28.92
CA GLY A 19 -18.08 11.12 -29.75
C GLY A 19 -19.04 11.93 -30.64
N HIS A 20 -19.33 11.43 -31.85
CA HIS A 20 -20.20 12.10 -32.84
C HIS A 20 -21.68 11.71 -32.64
N PRO A 21 -22.63 12.65 -32.48
CA PRO A 21 -22.46 14.08 -32.25
C PRO A 21 -22.13 14.40 -30.77
N PRO A 22 -21.27 15.39 -30.52
CA PRO A 22 -20.94 15.81 -29.17
C PRO A 22 -22.15 16.52 -28.55
N THR A 23 -22.93 15.80 -27.77
CA THR A 23 -23.99 16.41 -26.99
C THR A 23 -23.42 16.79 -25.62
N LEU A 24 -23.40 18.09 -25.35
CA LEU A 24 -23.01 18.66 -24.05
C LEU A 24 -23.71 17.93 -22.88
N VAL A 25 -24.97 17.55 -23.11
CA VAL A 25 -25.79 16.83 -22.14
C VAL A 25 -25.22 15.44 -21.81
N ALA A 26 -24.78 14.67 -22.80
CA ALA A 26 -24.17 13.36 -22.58
C ALA A 26 -22.85 13.47 -21.81
N GLY A 27 -22.05 14.49 -22.10
CA GLY A 27 -20.81 14.79 -21.38
C GLY A 27 -21.05 15.13 -19.90
N ILE A 28 -22.04 15.98 -19.62
CA ILE A 28 -22.42 16.34 -18.23
C ILE A 28 -22.94 15.13 -17.47
N ILE A 29 -23.82 14.33 -18.07
CA ILE A 29 -24.33 13.11 -17.43
C ILE A 29 -23.19 12.14 -17.14
N GLY A 30 -22.27 11.92 -18.09
CA GLY A 30 -21.12 11.07 -17.91
C GLY A 30 -20.21 11.52 -16.78
N LEU A 31 -19.88 12.81 -16.71
CA LEU A 31 -19.08 13.40 -15.64
C LEU A 31 -19.76 13.27 -14.26
N LEU A 32 -21.05 13.57 -14.16
CA LEU A 32 -21.79 13.43 -12.91
C LEU A 32 -21.87 11.97 -12.45
N THR A 33 -22.06 11.03 -13.37
CA THR A 33 -22.05 9.59 -13.05
C THR A 33 -20.67 9.15 -12.54
N LEU A 34 -19.61 9.63 -13.18
CA LEU A 34 -18.24 9.34 -12.77
C LEU A 34 -17.95 9.88 -11.36
N MET A 35 -18.30 11.13 -11.09
CA MET A 35 -18.15 11.74 -9.77
C MET A 35 -18.96 11.02 -8.69
N ALA A 36 -20.18 10.61 -9.02
CA ALA A 36 -21.03 9.84 -8.09
C ALA A 36 -20.43 8.47 -7.77
N MET A 37 -19.90 7.78 -8.78
CA MET A 37 -19.20 6.50 -8.58
C MET A 37 -17.91 6.65 -7.76
N GLU A 38 -17.13 7.68 -8.03
CA GLU A 38 -15.89 7.94 -7.27
C GLU A 38 -16.21 8.27 -5.81
N ALA A 39 -17.22 9.10 -5.55
CA ALA A 39 -17.70 9.39 -4.19
C ALA A 39 -18.21 8.14 -3.48
N LEU A 40 -18.98 7.29 -4.16
CA LEU A 40 -19.48 6.02 -3.63
C LEU A 40 -18.33 5.06 -3.31
N PHE A 41 -17.35 4.95 -4.20
CA PHE A 41 -16.16 4.12 -4.00
C PHE A 41 -15.30 4.62 -2.83
N GLY A 42 -15.14 5.95 -2.70
CA GLY A 42 -14.46 6.58 -1.57
C GLY A 42 -15.17 6.28 -0.24
N MET A 43 -16.50 6.37 -0.23
CA MET A 43 -17.33 6.09 0.93
C MET A 43 -17.26 4.62 1.35
N VAL A 44 -17.30 3.68 0.39
CA VAL A 44 -17.13 2.24 0.63
C VAL A 44 -15.72 1.91 1.12
N ARG A 45 -14.70 2.55 0.57
CA ARG A 45 -13.29 2.38 0.99
C ARG A 45 -13.05 2.85 2.42
N ASP A 46 -13.81 3.84 2.89
CA ASP A 46 -13.66 4.41 4.25
C ASP A 46 -14.39 3.61 5.33
N LEU A 47 -15.24 2.67 4.96
CA LEU A 47 -15.83 1.72 5.90
C LEU A 47 -14.72 0.88 6.54
N ARG A 48 -14.50 1.10 7.84
CA ARG A 48 -13.40 0.51 8.65
C ARG A 48 -13.22 -1.00 8.49
N GLY A 49 -14.28 -1.75 8.18
CA GLY A 49 -14.22 -3.19 7.94
C GLY A 49 -13.58 -3.58 6.61
N ILE A 50 -13.76 -2.79 5.56
CA ILE A 50 -13.26 -3.09 4.21
C ILE A 50 -11.79 -2.68 4.07
N LYS A 51 -11.35 -1.59 4.74
CA LYS A 51 -9.93 -1.21 4.81
C LYS A 51 -9.04 -2.33 5.35
N ALA A 52 -9.47 -3.00 6.42
CA ALA A 52 -8.69 -4.08 7.03
C ALA A 52 -8.57 -5.32 6.14
N THR A 53 -9.51 -5.53 5.22
CA THR A 53 -9.57 -6.71 4.36
C THR A 53 -8.95 -6.47 2.98
N LEU A 54 -9.13 -5.28 2.39
CA LEU A 54 -8.63 -4.96 1.05
C LEU A 54 -7.21 -4.35 1.04
N VAL A 55 -6.85 -3.62 2.09
CA VAL A 55 -5.54 -2.90 2.14
C VAL A 55 -4.48 -3.71 2.88
N GLY A 56 -4.84 -4.83 3.50
CA GLY A 56 -3.91 -5.63 4.30
C GLY A 56 -3.51 -4.91 5.61
N ARG A 57 -3.02 -5.66 6.59
CA ARG A 57 -2.39 -5.09 7.79
C ARG A 57 -0.90 -4.95 7.56
N PRO A 58 -0.24 -3.92 8.11
CA PRO A 58 1.21 -3.88 8.12
C PRO A 58 1.78 -5.19 8.68
N GLN A 59 2.85 -5.71 8.09
CA GLN A 59 3.41 -7.00 8.49
C GLN A 59 4.91 -6.90 8.69
N VAL A 60 5.41 -7.49 9.79
CA VAL A 60 6.84 -7.60 10.05
C VAL A 60 7.49 -8.57 9.07
N LEU A 61 8.51 -8.14 8.34
CA LEU A 61 9.28 -8.98 7.40
C LEU A 61 10.65 -9.35 7.96
N VAL A 62 11.25 -8.46 8.74
CA VAL A 62 12.58 -8.63 9.34
C VAL A 62 12.51 -8.21 10.81
N ALA A 63 13.07 -9.02 11.70
CA ALA A 63 13.27 -8.70 13.10
C ALA A 63 14.72 -9.06 13.49
N HIS A 64 15.38 -8.17 14.23
CA HIS A 64 16.77 -8.36 14.71
C HIS A 64 17.79 -8.74 13.62
N GLY A 65 17.62 -8.20 12.41
CA GLY A 65 18.48 -8.50 11.26
C GLY A 65 18.16 -9.81 10.53
N GLU A 66 17.21 -10.60 11.02
CA GLU A 66 16.81 -11.87 10.41
C GLU A 66 15.52 -11.74 9.60
N ILE A 67 15.54 -12.34 8.43
CA ILE A 67 14.36 -12.37 7.53
C ILE A 67 13.41 -13.47 7.99
N ILE A 68 12.16 -13.10 8.26
CA ILE A 68 11.11 -14.04 8.67
C ILE A 68 10.51 -14.70 7.43
N ALA A 69 10.98 -15.91 7.12
CA ALA A 69 10.61 -16.61 5.89
C ALA A 69 9.11 -16.90 5.76
N GLU A 70 8.43 -17.11 6.88
CA GLU A 70 6.99 -17.34 6.93
C GLU A 70 6.21 -16.09 6.50
N GLN A 71 6.61 -14.92 6.98
CA GLN A 71 5.99 -13.65 6.64
C GLN A 71 6.22 -13.29 5.16
N LEU A 72 7.41 -13.57 4.63
CA LEU A 72 7.66 -13.38 3.20
C LEU A 72 6.73 -14.22 2.33
N LYS A 73 6.45 -15.46 2.72
CA LYS A 73 5.52 -16.33 1.99
C LYS A 73 4.08 -15.78 2.05
N LYS A 74 3.63 -15.33 3.22
CA LYS A 74 2.28 -14.75 3.42
C LYS A 74 2.08 -13.47 2.62
N THR A 75 3.11 -12.63 2.54
CA THR A 75 3.05 -11.33 1.85
C THR A 75 3.45 -11.39 0.38
N HIS A 76 3.89 -12.56 -0.12
CA HIS A 76 4.42 -12.75 -1.48
C HIS A 76 5.63 -11.85 -1.80
N VAL A 77 6.36 -11.39 -0.78
CA VAL A 77 7.58 -10.59 -0.92
C VAL A 77 8.78 -11.50 -1.09
N ARG A 78 9.65 -11.16 -2.04
CA ARG A 78 10.89 -11.93 -2.27
C ARG A 78 12.03 -11.41 -1.39
N LYS A 79 12.95 -12.30 -1.00
CA LYS A 79 14.18 -11.89 -0.29
C LYS A 79 14.98 -10.82 -1.03
N ALA A 80 14.91 -10.80 -2.36
CA ALA A 80 15.57 -9.79 -3.19
C ALA A 80 14.99 -8.39 -2.96
N ASP A 81 13.67 -8.30 -2.78
CA ASP A 81 12.97 -7.02 -2.56
C ASP A 81 13.32 -6.45 -1.18
N VAL A 82 13.39 -7.31 -0.15
CA VAL A 82 13.89 -6.93 1.19
C VAL A 82 15.31 -6.37 1.12
N LYS A 83 16.23 -7.09 0.46
CA LYS A 83 17.62 -6.63 0.29
C LYS A 83 17.70 -5.32 -0.50
N HIS A 84 16.82 -5.14 -1.50
CA HIS A 84 16.74 -3.90 -2.26
C HIS A 84 16.31 -2.72 -1.37
N ALA A 85 15.29 -2.91 -0.54
CA ALA A 85 14.82 -1.89 0.40
C ALA A 85 15.92 -1.48 1.39
N VAL A 86 16.66 -2.44 1.94
CA VAL A 86 17.79 -2.19 2.85
C VAL A 86 18.89 -1.36 2.17
N ARG A 87 19.25 -1.72 0.91
CA ARG A 87 20.24 -0.92 0.14
C ARG A 87 19.73 0.49 -0.15
N ARG A 88 18.45 0.63 -0.52
CA ARG A 88 17.82 1.94 -0.76
C ARG A 88 17.83 2.83 0.48
N ALA A 89 17.70 2.24 1.67
CA ALA A 89 17.80 2.95 2.95
C ALA A 89 19.24 3.29 3.37
N GLY A 90 20.25 2.93 2.55
CA GLY A 90 21.67 3.18 2.85
C GLY A 90 22.19 2.36 4.04
N ILE A 91 21.62 1.19 4.30
CA ILE A 91 22.04 0.32 5.39
C ILE A 91 23.03 -0.72 4.84
N PRO A 92 24.29 -0.72 5.32
CA PRO A 92 25.34 -1.56 4.75
C PRO A 92 25.24 -3.04 5.13
N ASN A 93 24.51 -3.38 6.21
CA ASN A 93 24.41 -4.74 6.69
C ASN A 93 23.07 -5.00 7.35
N MET A 94 22.51 -6.20 7.14
CA MET A 94 21.24 -6.62 7.73
C MET A 94 21.22 -6.56 9.26
N LYS A 95 22.38 -6.78 9.93
CA LYS A 95 22.51 -6.69 11.38
C LYS A 95 22.12 -5.32 11.97
N TYR A 96 22.14 -4.27 11.13
CA TYR A 96 21.72 -2.93 11.53
C TYR A 96 20.24 -2.66 11.31
N VAL A 97 19.49 -3.66 10.84
CA VAL A 97 18.02 -3.61 10.70
C VAL A 97 17.42 -4.21 11.97
N GLN A 98 16.85 -3.38 12.82
CA GLN A 98 16.11 -3.86 13.99
C GLN A 98 14.78 -4.46 13.59
N LEU A 99 14.06 -3.76 12.72
CA LEU A 99 12.72 -4.11 12.29
C LEU A 99 12.48 -3.61 10.87
N MET A 100 11.80 -4.41 10.06
CA MET A 100 11.26 -4.00 8.77
C MET A 100 9.79 -4.39 8.67
N ILE A 101 8.95 -3.43 8.33
CA ILE A 101 7.50 -3.58 8.20
C ILE A 101 7.12 -3.36 6.74
N LEU A 102 6.32 -4.27 6.18
CA LEU A 102 5.63 -4.05 4.92
C LEU A 102 4.34 -3.28 5.20
N GLU A 103 4.27 -2.07 4.69
CA GLU A 103 3.08 -1.23 4.81
C GLU A 103 1.98 -1.66 3.82
N PRO A 104 0.71 -1.34 4.10
CA PRO A 104 -0.39 -1.61 3.19
C PRO A 104 -0.24 -0.96 1.81
N THR A 105 0.54 0.11 1.71
CA THR A 105 0.88 0.78 0.45
C THR A 105 1.84 -0.02 -0.42
N GLY A 106 2.46 -1.10 0.12
CA GLY A 106 3.53 -1.86 -0.52
C GLY A 106 4.93 -1.30 -0.26
N GLU A 107 5.04 -0.20 0.48
CA GLU A 107 6.33 0.34 0.91
C GLU A 107 6.90 -0.45 2.10
N MET A 108 8.19 -0.33 2.32
CA MET A 108 8.88 -0.99 3.43
C MET A 108 9.45 0.04 4.38
N SER A 109 8.90 0.12 5.59
CA SER A 109 9.39 0.92 6.70
C SER A 109 10.53 0.18 7.40
N ILE A 110 11.69 0.85 7.58
CA ILE A 110 12.89 0.23 8.16
C ILE A 110 13.33 1.00 9.39
N PHE A 111 13.44 0.29 10.51
CA PHE A 111 13.96 0.78 11.77
C PHE A 111 15.38 0.24 11.98
N ARG A 112 16.31 1.13 12.26
CA ARG A 112 17.73 0.77 12.52
C ARG A 112 17.92 0.34 13.96
N THR A 113 18.91 -0.52 14.18
CA THR A 113 19.36 -0.89 15.52
C THR A 113 19.98 0.32 16.21
N GLY A 114 19.67 0.53 17.50
CA GLY A 114 20.25 1.59 18.32
C GLY A 114 19.24 2.44 19.08
N GLU A 115 18.02 2.56 18.58
CA GLU A 115 16.94 3.26 19.30
C GLU A 115 15.75 2.30 19.53
N PRO A 116 15.13 2.34 20.72
CA PRO A 116 13.95 1.53 20.98
C PRO A 116 12.80 1.98 20.08
N VAL A 117 12.13 1.04 19.45
CA VAL A 117 10.94 1.33 18.64
C VAL A 117 9.77 1.59 19.59
N ASP A 118 9.11 2.72 19.42
CA ASP A 118 7.93 3.08 20.22
C ASP A 118 6.82 2.02 20.00
N PRO A 119 6.30 1.40 21.07
CA PRO A 119 5.20 0.43 20.98
C PRO A 119 3.95 0.98 20.27
N ASP A 120 3.71 2.28 20.31
CA ASP A 120 2.58 2.91 19.63
C ASP A 120 2.69 2.80 18.10
N LEU A 121 3.90 2.80 17.54
CA LEU A 121 4.15 2.60 16.10
C LEU A 121 3.89 1.15 15.66
N LEU A 122 3.83 0.22 16.61
CA LEU A 122 3.61 -1.20 16.32
C LEU A 122 2.14 -1.62 16.47
N LYS A 123 1.26 -0.69 16.87
CA LYS A 123 -0.17 -0.98 17.01
C LYS A 123 -0.79 -1.35 15.66
N GLY A 124 -1.39 -2.53 15.60
CA GLY A 124 -2.04 -3.05 14.40
C GLY A 124 -1.10 -3.71 13.39
N VAL A 125 0.20 -3.79 13.68
CA VAL A 125 1.18 -4.52 12.87
C VAL A 125 1.10 -6.01 13.21
N ALA A 126 1.03 -6.86 12.20
CA ALA A 126 1.07 -8.31 12.37
C ALA A 126 2.52 -8.81 12.41
N GLY A 127 2.80 -9.81 13.26
CA GLY A 127 4.14 -10.37 13.40
C GLY A 127 5.02 -9.63 14.41
N VAL A 128 4.44 -8.79 15.27
CA VAL A 128 5.19 -8.09 16.33
C VAL A 128 5.78 -9.08 17.36
N GLU A 129 5.21 -10.26 17.48
CA GLU A 129 5.70 -11.35 18.33
C GLU A 129 7.13 -11.79 17.99
N TYR A 130 7.58 -11.58 16.75
CA TYR A 130 8.96 -11.86 16.34
C TYR A 130 9.97 -10.81 16.85
N LEU A 131 9.50 -9.67 17.31
CA LEU A 131 10.35 -8.63 17.89
C LEU A 131 10.58 -8.83 19.39
N TYR A 132 9.60 -9.47 20.06
CA TYR A 132 9.64 -9.77 21.50
C TYR A 132 9.42 -11.27 21.70
N PRO A 133 10.51 -12.07 21.59
CA PRO A 133 10.45 -13.51 21.77
C PRO A 133 10.13 -13.93 23.21
#